data_d9f53838e3748151c5986f7206d43007
#
_entry.id   d9f53838e3748151c5986f7206d43007
#
_cell.length_a   1.000
_cell.length_b   1.000
_cell.length_c   1.000
_cell.angle_alpha   90.00
_cell.angle_beta   90.00
_cell.angle_gamma   90.00
#
_symmetry.space_group_name_H-M   'P 1'
#
loop_
_entity.id
_entity.type
_entity.pdbx_description
1 polymer ?
#
loop_
_entity_poly.entity_id
_entity_poly.type
_entity_poly.pdbx_seq_one_letter_code
_entity_poly.pdbx_strand_id
1 'polypeptide(L)'
;MIDCNKKLTIDKDYKIRKENFGAILFYRPTLAISKTSEFVFEIYKQIDRNHSTVNELLNYFNIKEQNEQYQFIQFMSNLLEDGGIQYGDKRLVAFKQVFDEIEPEVQFQAPNMVWWDITSACNLNCYYCYSASGCKSKDELSYEATIDIIKQLSDLGGA
;
A
#
# COMPACT_ATOMS: atom_id res chain seq x y z
N MET A 1 -14.49 -15.96 14.12
CA MET A 1 -15.71 -15.72 13.31
C MET A 1 -15.74 -14.24 12.99
N ILE A 2 -15.92 -13.88 11.72
CA ILE A 2 -15.97 -12.50 11.25
C ILE A 2 -17.24 -11.80 11.74
N ASP A 3 -17.12 -10.54 12.18
CA ASP A 3 -18.27 -9.72 12.54
C ASP A 3 -18.64 -8.81 11.35
N CYS A 4 -19.68 -9.22 10.60
CA CYS A 4 -20.09 -8.57 9.37
C CYS A 4 -20.69 -7.16 9.55
N ASN A 5 -21.03 -6.77 10.79
CA ASN A 5 -21.61 -5.45 11.11
C ASN A 5 -20.58 -4.45 11.63
N LYS A 6 -19.35 -4.88 11.88
CA LYS A 6 -18.33 -4.03 12.43
C LYS A 6 -17.61 -3.27 11.32
N LYS A 7 -17.32 -1.98 11.56
CA LYS A 7 -16.58 -1.13 10.64
C LYS A 7 -15.17 -1.66 10.44
N LEU A 8 -14.78 -1.70 9.17
CA LEU A 8 -13.44 -2.08 8.72
C LEU A 8 -12.58 -0.84 8.52
N THR A 9 -11.30 -0.98 8.77
CA THR A 9 -10.27 0.01 8.47
C THR A 9 -9.07 -0.68 7.81
N ILE A 10 -8.27 0.07 7.09
CA ILE A 10 -7.00 -0.42 6.55
C ILE A 10 -5.92 -0.09 7.57
N ASP A 11 -5.05 -1.06 7.86
CA ASP A 11 -3.87 -0.81 8.69
C ASP A 11 -2.99 0.25 8.00
N LYS A 12 -2.58 1.27 8.77
CA LYS A 12 -1.81 2.43 8.30
C LYS A 12 -0.49 2.07 7.60
N ASP A 13 0.05 0.89 7.91
CA ASP A 13 1.30 0.39 7.33
C ASP A 13 1.09 -0.25 5.94
N TYR A 14 -0.16 -0.42 5.52
CA TYR A 14 -0.51 -0.91 4.20
C TYR A 14 -0.89 0.24 3.26
N LYS A 15 -0.47 0.10 2.01
CA LYS A 15 -0.91 0.92 0.89
C LYS A 15 -1.33 0.03 -0.27
N ILE A 16 -2.37 0.43 -0.96
CA ILE A 16 -2.81 -0.25 -2.17
C ILE A 16 -2.75 0.73 -3.35
N ARG A 17 -2.25 0.25 -4.48
CA ARG A 17 -2.17 1.02 -5.72
C ARG A 17 -2.72 0.19 -6.88
N LYS A 18 -3.54 0.83 -7.72
CA LYS A 18 -4.05 0.22 -8.95
C LYS A 18 -2.90 0.10 -9.96
N GLU A 19 -2.86 -1.02 -10.67
CA GLU A 19 -1.92 -1.32 -11.75
C GLU A 19 -2.68 -1.87 -12.97
N ASN A 20 -2.04 -1.97 -14.13
CA ASN A 20 -2.65 -2.49 -15.36
C ASN A 20 -3.09 -3.96 -15.22
N PHE A 21 -2.44 -4.73 -14.37
CA PHE A 21 -2.72 -6.15 -14.10
C PHE A 21 -3.68 -6.37 -12.90
N GLY A 22 -4.20 -5.32 -12.30
CA GLY A 22 -5.02 -5.35 -11.08
C GLY A 22 -4.55 -4.33 -10.07
N ALA A 23 -3.87 -4.75 -9.01
CA ALA A 23 -3.29 -3.87 -8.01
C ALA A 23 -2.06 -4.47 -7.33
N ILE A 24 -1.34 -3.63 -6.60
CA ILE A 24 -0.33 -4.05 -5.63
C ILE A 24 -0.72 -3.60 -4.23
N LEU A 25 -0.44 -4.45 -3.27
CA LEU A 25 -0.50 -4.15 -1.85
C LEU A 25 0.91 -4.01 -1.33
N PHE A 26 1.23 -2.87 -0.77
CA PHE A 26 2.54 -2.54 -0.23
C PHE A 26 2.49 -2.49 1.29
N TYR A 27 3.42 -3.18 1.96
CA TYR A 27 3.57 -3.18 3.42
C TYR A 27 4.86 -2.46 3.81
N ARG A 28 4.73 -1.28 4.40
CA ARG A 28 5.85 -0.37 4.68
C ARG A 28 6.96 -0.96 5.57
N PRO A 29 6.67 -1.66 6.68
CA PRO A 29 7.72 -2.07 7.61
C PRO A 29 8.77 -3.02 7.02
N THR A 30 8.37 -3.85 6.07
CA THR A 30 9.28 -4.81 5.41
C THR A 30 9.55 -4.48 3.95
N LEU A 31 8.90 -3.43 3.43
CA LEU A 31 8.92 -3.05 2.01
C LEU A 31 8.38 -4.16 1.10
N ALA A 32 7.55 -5.04 1.66
CA ALA A 32 6.97 -6.16 0.93
C ALA A 32 5.90 -5.68 -0.05
N ILE A 33 5.86 -6.32 -1.22
CA ILE A 33 4.90 -6.04 -2.28
C ILE A 33 4.18 -7.34 -2.61
N SER A 34 2.86 -7.31 -2.62
CA SER A 34 2.02 -8.42 -3.08
C SER A 34 1.17 -7.97 -4.25
N LYS A 35 1.13 -8.81 -5.30
CA LYS A 35 0.21 -8.63 -6.43
C LYS A 35 -1.19 -9.04 -6.01
N THR A 36 -2.18 -8.27 -6.42
CA THR A 36 -3.58 -8.58 -6.12
C THR A 36 -4.52 -8.19 -7.27
N SER A 37 -5.77 -8.60 -7.17
CA SER A 37 -6.77 -8.33 -8.22
C SER A 37 -7.36 -6.93 -8.12
N GLU A 38 -7.98 -6.47 -9.22
CA GLU A 38 -8.77 -5.24 -9.23
C GLU A 38 -9.96 -5.31 -8.25
N PHE A 39 -10.52 -6.50 -8.04
CA PHE A 39 -11.58 -6.72 -7.07
C PHE A 39 -11.14 -6.40 -5.64
N VAL A 40 -9.95 -6.87 -5.24
CA VAL A 40 -9.35 -6.52 -3.94
C VAL A 40 -9.10 -5.01 -3.84
N PHE A 41 -8.58 -4.39 -4.91
CA PHE A 41 -8.41 -2.94 -4.94
C PHE A 41 -9.72 -2.19 -4.64
N GLU A 42 -10.83 -2.58 -5.25
CA GLU A 42 -12.13 -1.93 -4.99
C GLU A 42 -12.62 -2.17 -3.56
N ILE A 43 -12.38 -3.34 -2.98
CA ILE A 43 -12.67 -3.59 -1.55
C ILE A 43 -11.91 -2.61 -0.65
N TYR A 44 -10.59 -2.50 -0.83
CA TYR A 44 -9.76 -1.58 -0.06
C TYR A 44 -10.21 -0.12 -0.22
N LYS A 45 -10.53 0.28 -1.44
CA LYS A 45 -11.02 1.62 -1.75
C LYS A 45 -12.35 1.95 -1.05
N GLN A 46 -13.28 0.98 -0.97
CA GLN A 46 -14.53 1.16 -0.25
C GLN A 46 -14.32 1.25 1.27
N ILE A 47 -13.41 0.45 1.81
CA ILE A 47 -13.05 0.50 3.23
C ILE A 47 -12.38 1.83 3.56
N ASP A 48 -11.43 2.28 2.76
CA ASP A 48 -10.70 3.54 2.99
C ASP A 48 -11.62 4.77 2.98
N ARG A 49 -12.52 4.83 1.99
CA ARG A 49 -13.42 5.96 1.81
C ARG A 49 -14.60 6.00 2.79
N ASN A 50 -15.18 4.83 3.08
CA ASN A 50 -16.48 4.74 3.73
C ASN A 50 -16.42 4.01 5.08
N HIS A 51 -15.26 3.43 5.45
CA HIS A 51 -15.13 2.52 6.59
C HIS A 51 -16.20 1.42 6.56
N SER A 52 -16.38 0.82 5.38
CA SER A 52 -17.47 -0.12 5.11
C SER A 52 -17.39 -1.34 6.02
N THR A 53 -18.55 -1.87 6.37
CA THR A 53 -18.72 -3.20 6.99
C THR A 53 -18.73 -4.28 5.91
N VAL A 54 -18.58 -5.55 6.28
CA VAL A 54 -18.73 -6.66 5.32
C VAL A 54 -20.10 -6.67 4.68
N ASN A 55 -21.17 -6.38 5.44
CA ASN A 55 -22.54 -6.30 4.91
C ASN A 55 -22.72 -5.16 3.91
N GLU A 56 -22.11 -4.01 4.14
CA GLU A 56 -22.13 -2.90 3.18
C GLU A 56 -21.36 -3.24 1.90
N LEU A 57 -20.25 -3.98 2.00
CA LEU A 57 -19.51 -4.49 0.83
C LEU A 57 -20.32 -5.53 0.02
N LEU A 58 -21.02 -6.46 0.69
CA LEU A 58 -21.92 -7.40 0.03
C LEU A 58 -22.98 -6.67 -0.80
N ASN A 59 -23.56 -5.61 -0.25
CA ASN A 59 -24.55 -4.78 -0.95
C ASN A 59 -23.91 -3.99 -2.11
N TYR A 60 -22.72 -3.42 -1.90
CA TYR A 60 -22.01 -2.67 -2.95
C TYR A 60 -21.68 -3.53 -4.17
N PHE A 61 -21.21 -4.76 -3.95
CA PHE A 61 -20.93 -5.71 -5.02
C PHE A 61 -22.15 -6.49 -5.50
N ASN A 62 -23.35 -6.19 -4.96
CA ASN A 62 -24.62 -6.84 -5.32
C ASN A 62 -24.59 -8.37 -5.15
N ILE A 63 -23.89 -8.88 -4.13
CA ILE A 63 -23.78 -10.31 -3.83
C ILE A 63 -25.03 -10.73 -3.05
N LYS A 64 -25.96 -11.43 -3.72
CA LYS A 64 -27.28 -11.80 -3.16
C LYS A 64 -27.41 -13.28 -2.85
N GLU A 65 -26.76 -14.12 -3.65
CA GLU A 65 -26.84 -15.57 -3.50
C GLU A 65 -26.14 -16.04 -2.21
N GLN A 66 -26.79 -16.89 -1.43
CA GLN A 66 -26.28 -17.31 -0.11
C GLN A 66 -24.89 -17.96 -0.19
N ASN A 67 -24.65 -18.75 -1.23
CA ASN A 67 -23.34 -19.39 -1.43
C ASN A 67 -22.25 -18.36 -1.76
N GLU A 68 -22.55 -17.36 -2.58
CA GLU A 68 -21.61 -16.28 -2.91
C GLU A 68 -21.31 -15.42 -1.68
N GLN A 69 -22.33 -15.11 -0.87
CA GLN A 69 -22.14 -14.40 0.42
C GLN A 69 -21.20 -15.16 1.34
N TYR A 70 -21.39 -16.49 1.46
CA TYR A 70 -20.52 -17.33 2.26
C TYR A 70 -19.06 -17.27 1.76
N GLN A 71 -18.86 -17.42 0.44
CA GLN A 71 -17.52 -17.33 -0.17
C GLN A 71 -16.88 -15.96 0.05
N PHE A 72 -17.65 -14.89 -0.11
CA PHE A 72 -17.17 -13.53 0.14
C PHE A 72 -16.78 -13.31 1.61
N ILE A 73 -17.57 -13.81 2.56
CA ILE A 73 -17.26 -13.71 3.99
C ILE A 73 -15.98 -14.49 4.32
N GLN A 74 -15.78 -15.69 3.74
CA GLN A 74 -14.53 -16.44 3.89
C GLN A 74 -13.35 -15.68 3.31
N PHE A 75 -13.51 -15.08 2.13
CA PHE A 75 -12.49 -14.26 1.51
C PHE A 75 -12.13 -13.04 2.38
N MET A 76 -13.12 -12.34 2.93
CA MET A 76 -12.90 -11.22 3.86
C MET A 76 -12.21 -11.67 5.16
N SER A 77 -12.49 -12.89 5.63
CA SER A 77 -11.79 -13.47 6.79
C SER A 77 -10.29 -13.62 6.52
N ASN A 78 -9.92 -14.09 5.34
CA ASN A 78 -8.52 -14.20 4.93
C ASN A 78 -7.83 -12.83 4.87
N LEU A 79 -8.49 -11.81 4.29
CA LEU A 79 -7.95 -10.44 4.25
C LEU A 79 -7.75 -9.84 5.66
N LEU A 80 -8.61 -10.19 6.63
CA LEU A 80 -8.45 -9.80 8.02
C LEU A 80 -7.28 -10.54 8.70
N GLU A 81 -7.06 -11.81 8.36
CA GLU A 81 -5.95 -12.62 8.87
C GLU A 81 -4.60 -12.17 8.31
N ASP A 82 -4.55 -11.74 7.05
CA ASP A 82 -3.34 -11.22 6.40
C ASP A 82 -2.90 -9.84 6.95
N GLY A 83 -3.72 -9.23 7.83
CA GLY A 83 -3.37 -8.04 8.59
C GLY A 83 -3.49 -6.72 7.84
N GLY A 84 -3.89 -6.72 6.57
CA GLY A 84 -4.08 -5.50 5.78
C GLY A 84 -5.40 -4.79 6.08
N ILE A 85 -6.42 -5.54 6.50
CA ILE A 85 -7.73 -5.04 6.92
C ILE A 85 -7.95 -5.40 8.40
N GLN A 86 -8.56 -4.49 9.16
CA GLN A 86 -8.75 -4.68 10.60
C GLN A 86 -10.06 -4.04 11.08
N TYR A 87 -10.44 -4.33 12.31
CA TYR A 87 -11.57 -3.71 12.99
C TYR A 87 -11.12 -2.49 13.82
N GLY A 88 -11.37 -1.29 13.31
CA GLY A 88 -10.91 -0.07 13.97
C GLY A 88 -9.38 -0.01 14.06
N ASP A 89 -8.84 0.51 15.16
CA ASP A 89 -7.38 0.69 15.34
C ASP A 89 -6.67 -0.55 15.91
N LYS A 90 -7.35 -1.70 15.98
CA LYS A 90 -6.77 -2.92 16.54
C LYS A 90 -6.11 -3.75 15.46
N ARG A 91 -4.80 -3.76 15.47
CA ARG A 91 -3.99 -4.71 14.70
C ARG A 91 -4.28 -6.13 15.18
N LEU A 92 -4.81 -6.98 14.32
CA LEU A 92 -5.26 -8.33 14.69
C LEU A 92 -4.14 -9.36 14.62
N VAL A 93 -3.16 -9.23 13.73
CA VAL A 93 -2.10 -10.25 13.54
C VAL A 93 -0.81 -9.62 13.02
N ALA A 94 0.33 -10.23 13.36
CA ALA A 94 1.58 -9.96 12.68
C ALA A 94 1.51 -10.49 11.23
N PHE A 95 1.94 -9.69 10.27
CA PHE A 95 1.98 -10.01 8.85
C PHE A 95 2.59 -11.39 8.62
N LYS A 96 1.82 -12.30 8.07
CA LYS A 96 2.32 -13.53 7.51
C LYS A 96 2.67 -13.24 6.05
N GLN A 97 3.96 -13.13 5.79
CA GLN A 97 4.50 -12.79 4.48
C GLN A 97 4.12 -13.87 3.46
N VAL A 98 3.05 -13.63 2.70
CA VAL A 98 2.75 -14.39 1.49
C VAL A 98 3.33 -13.61 0.33
N PHE A 99 4.53 -13.94 -0.09
CA PHE A 99 5.09 -13.43 -1.33
C PHE A 99 4.63 -14.35 -2.45
N ASP A 100 3.75 -13.87 -3.31
CA ASP A 100 3.77 -14.32 -4.68
C ASP A 100 4.99 -13.67 -5.33
N GLU A 101 5.93 -14.47 -5.82
CA GLU A 101 7.04 -13.96 -6.60
C GLU A 101 6.45 -13.16 -7.76
N ILE A 102 6.77 -11.86 -7.81
CA ILE A 102 6.35 -11.01 -8.93
C ILE A 102 7.18 -11.47 -10.12
N GLU A 103 6.53 -12.04 -11.12
CA GLU A 103 7.18 -12.47 -12.34
C GLU A 103 7.94 -11.31 -12.98
N PRO A 104 9.15 -11.54 -13.52
CA PRO A 104 10.03 -10.47 -14.01
C PRO A 104 9.44 -9.67 -15.19
N GLU A 105 8.35 -10.13 -15.79
CA GLU A 105 7.66 -9.46 -16.91
C GLU A 105 6.62 -8.41 -16.46
N VAL A 106 6.35 -8.28 -15.16
CA VAL A 106 5.35 -7.33 -14.65
C VAL A 106 5.90 -5.91 -14.68
N GLN A 107 5.34 -5.07 -15.54
CA GLN A 107 5.64 -3.65 -15.59
C GLN A 107 4.73 -2.88 -14.64
N PHE A 108 5.32 -2.21 -13.65
CA PHE A 108 4.62 -1.29 -12.76
C PHE A 108 4.38 0.06 -13.45
N GLN A 109 3.25 0.69 -13.17
CA GLN A 109 2.91 2.02 -13.68
C GLN A 109 3.75 3.14 -13.04
N ALA A 110 4.25 2.90 -11.83
CA ALA A 110 5.09 3.84 -11.10
C ALA A 110 6.11 3.11 -10.22
N PRO A 111 7.19 3.77 -9.81
CA PRO A 111 8.12 3.23 -8.84
C PRO A 111 7.42 2.82 -7.54
N ASN A 112 7.78 1.67 -6.98
CA ASN A 112 7.25 1.21 -5.70
C ASN A 112 7.97 1.87 -4.52
N MET A 113 9.22 2.30 -4.75
CA MET A 113 10.05 2.97 -3.77
C MET A 113 11.01 3.91 -4.50
N VAL A 114 11.21 5.09 -3.97
CA VAL A 114 12.17 6.07 -4.45
C VAL A 114 13.14 6.41 -3.33
N TRP A 115 14.42 6.20 -3.57
CA TRP A 115 15.50 6.70 -2.72
C TRP A 115 16.01 8.00 -3.35
N TRP A 116 15.99 9.06 -2.56
CA TRP A 116 16.37 10.36 -3.06
C TRP A 116 17.24 11.12 -2.09
N ASP A 117 18.49 11.35 -2.47
CA ASP A 117 19.41 12.22 -1.76
C ASP A 117 19.11 13.67 -2.17
N ILE A 118 18.35 14.38 -1.34
CA ILE A 118 17.89 15.74 -1.65
C ILE A 118 18.99 16.80 -1.48
N THR A 119 20.07 16.50 -0.77
CA THR A 119 21.23 17.38 -0.60
C THR A 119 22.50 16.57 -0.35
N SER A 120 23.61 17.05 -0.87
CA SER A 120 24.95 16.58 -0.55
C SER A 120 25.56 17.31 0.65
N ALA A 121 24.91 18.37 1.16
CA ALA A 121 25.41 19.10 2.32
C ALA A 121 25.33 18.25 3.58
N CYS A 122 26.47 18.11 4.26
CA CYS A 122 26.57 17.35 5.51
C CYS A 122 27.55 18.07 6.46
N ASN A 123 27.19 18.08 7.75
CA ASN A 123 28.05 18.63 8.80
C ASN A 123 28.97 17.58 9.44
N LEU A 124 28.96 16.34 8.93
CA LEU A 124 29.81 15.25 9.38
C LEU A 124 30.94 15.04 8.38
N ASN A 125 32.06 14.51 8.88
CA ASN A 125 33.21 14.15 8.08
C ASN A 125 33.56 12.66 8.28
N CYS A 126 32.63 11.78 7.85
CA CYS A 126 32.78 10.35 8.00
C CYS A 126 33.81 9.80 7.02
N TYR A 127 34.77 9.03 7.52
CA TYR A 127 35.83 8.41 6.70
C TYR A 127 35.25 7.46 5.61
N TYR A 128 34.12 6.81 5.91
CA TYR A 128 33.42 5.90 5.01
C TYR A 128 32.09 6.49 4.52
N CYS A 129 32.10 7.74 4.06
CA CYS A 129 30.87 8.35 3.56
C CYS A 129 30.47 7.72 2.22
N TYR A 130 29.37 6.98 2.20
CA TYR A 130 28.82 6.35 0.99
C TYR A 130 28.45 7.40 -0.08
N SER A 131 27.85 8.52 0.35
CA SER A 131 27.37 9.58 -0.54
C SER A 131 28.45 10.61 -0.87
N ALA A 132 29.69 10.46 -0.36
CA ALA A 132 30.75 11.46 -0.47
C ALA A 132 30.26 12.89 -0.13
N SER A 133 29.34 12.98 0.84
CA SER A 133 28.69 14.23 1.27
C SER A 133 29.68 15.17 1.95
N GLY A 134 29.34 16.45 1.94
CA GLY A 134 30.17 17.50 2.55
C GLY A 134 29.63 18.88 2.18
N CYS A 135 30.15 19.49 1.13
CA CYS A 135 29.65 20.76 0.65
C CYS A 135 28.40 20.56 -0.23
N LYS A 136 27.52 21.54 -0.20
CA LYS A 136 26.36 21.58 -1.11
C LYS A 136 26.81 21.56 -2.57
N SER A 137 26.25 20.64 -3.36
CA SER A 137 26.49 20.60 -4.80
C SER A 137 25.85 21.81 -5.50
N LYS A 138 26.47 22.28 -6.59
CA LYS A 138 25.89 23.31 -7.43
C LYS A 138 24.69 22.82 -8.26
N ASP A 139 24.61 21.51 -8.47
CA ASP A 139 23.59 20.85 -9.29
C ASP A 139 22.41 20.33 -8.46
N GLU A 140 22.32 20.70 -7.18
CA GLU A 140 21.16 20.36 -6.35
C GLU A 140 19.89 21.05 -6.86
N LEU A 141 18.79 20.32 -6.82
CA LEU A 141 17.49 20.84 -7.20
C LEU A 141 17.07 22.00 -6.26
N SER A 142 16.32 22.95 -6.82
CA SER A 142 15.69 23.98 -6.01
C SER A 142 14.58 23.36 -5.13
N TYR A 143 14.16 24.07 -4.09
CA TYR A 143 13.06 23.66 -3.25
C TYR A 143 11.78 23.43 -4.06
N GLU A 144 11.47 24.33 -4.99
CA GLU A 144 10.30 24.26 -5.86
C GLU A 144 10.34 23.03 -6.76
N ALA A 145 11.49 22.75 -7.40
CA ALA A 145 11.68 21.56 -8.22
C ALA A 145 11.54 20.26 -7.39
N THR A 146 12.07 20.26 -6.17
CA THR A 146 11.94 19.14 -5.22
C THR A 146 10.46 18.88 -4.89
N ILE A 147 9.70 19.91 -4.56
CA ILE A 147 8.27 19.78 -4.26
C ILE A 147 7.47 19.31 -5.48
N ASP A 148 7.82 19.79 -6.67
CA ASP A 148 7.16 19.38 -7.91
C ASP A 148 7.37 17.88 -8.19
N ILE A 149 8.60 17.38 -8.04
CA ILE A 149 8.88 15.94 -8.18
C ILE A 149 8.10 15.12 -7.15
N ILE A 150 8.04 15.55 -5.87
CA ILE A 150 7.26 14.85 -4.84
C ILE A 150 5.78 14.77 -5.22
N LYS A 151 5.21 15.86 -5.76
CA LYS A 151 3.82 15.87 -6.23
C LYS A 151 3.62 14.88 -7.38
N GLN A 152 4.49 14.89 -8.39
CA GLN A 152 4.42 13.95 -9.51
C GLN A 152 4.49 12.49 -9.02
N LEU A 153 5.40 12.16 -8.08
CA LEU A 153 5.50 10.83 -7.50
C LEU A 153 4.23 10.45 -6.71
N SER A 154 3.64 11.40 -5.99
CA SER A 154 2.38 11.20 -5.27
C SER A 154 1.21 10.94 -6.23
N ASP A 155 1.12 11.71 -7.32
CA ASP A 155 0.06 11.56 -8.34
C ASP A 155 0.14 10.22 -9.06
N LEU A 156 1.34 9.67 -9.21
CA LEU A 156 1.57 8.31 -9.71
C LEU A 156 1.19 7.21 -8.70
N GLY A 157 0.72 7.58 -7.51
CA GLY A 157 0.37 6.64 -6.44
C GLY A 157 1.59 6.14 -5.65
N GLY A 158 2.68 6.86 -5.67
CA GLY A 158 3.80 6.68 -4.74
C GLY A 158 3.33 6.94 -3.30
N ALA A 159 3.66 6.03 -2.38
CA ALA A 159 3.29 6.13 -0.97
C ALA A 159 4.26 7.01 -0.19
#